data_2a1e03869fba780ee945b1fabca96e93
#
_entry.id   2a1e03869fba780ee945b1fabca96e93
#
_cell.length_a   1.000
_cell.length_b   1.000
_cell.length_c   1.000
_cell.angle_alpha   90.00
_cell.angle_beta   90.00
_cell.angle_gamma   90.00
#
_symmetry.space_group_name_H-M   'P 1'
#
loop_
_entity.id
_entity.type
_entity.pdbx_description
1 polymer ?
#
loop_
_entity_poly.entity_id
_entity_poly.type
_entity_poly.pdbx_seq_one_letter_code
_entity_poly.pdbx_strand_id
1 'polypeptide(L)'
;CPECLRRIDAKIVFENDKVYMLKRCPEHGKSKVLIADDIPYYKNIRNYNKPSETPYKFNTKTDYGCPYDCGLCPDHEQHSCLTVIEVTDRCNLTCPTCYAGSSPTYGRHRTLDEIKTMLDTIVLNEKEPDVVQISGGEPTIHPDFFAILDYAKSLPIRHLMLNTNGIKIAKDKEFAKKLKGYAPDFEIYLQFDSFENSVLQELRGADLNEIRKQAIENLNELNLSTTLVVTLQKGLNDHEIGKIIEFALQQKC
;
A
#
# COMPACT_ATOMS: atom_id res chain seq x y z
N CYS A 1 -8.23 -21.83 -3.19
CA CYS A 1 -9.69 -21.99 -3.31
C CYS A 1 -10.37 -20.73 -2.77
N PRO A 2 -11.33 -20.13 -3.48
CA PRO A 2 -12.00 -18.91 -3.00
C PRO A 2 -12.89 -19.14 -1.76
N GLU A 3 -13.28 -20.38 -1.48
CA GLU A 3 -14.18 -20.70 -0.37
C GLU A 3 -13.44 -21.12 0.91
N CYS A 4 -12.52 -22.10 0.82
CA CYS A 4 -11.80 -22.58 2.00
C CYS A 4 -10.37 -22.06 2.13
N LEU A 5 -9.93 -21.18 1.25
CA LEU A 5 -8.58 -20.60 1.18
C LEU A 5 -7.43 -21.61 1.11
N ARG A 6 -7.76 -22.91 0.93
CA ARG A 6 -6.74 -23.94 0.71
C ARG A 6 -5.95 -23.64 -0.55
N ARG A 7 -4.64 -23.80 -0.49
CA ARG A 7 -3.78 -23.77 -1.67
C ARG A 7 -4.11 -24.90 -2.61
N ILE A 8 -4.32 -24.58 -3.88
CA ILE A 8 -4.65 -25.52 -4.96
C ILE A 8 -3.97 -25.08 -6.25
N ASP A 9 -3.69 -26.02 -7.13
CA ASP A 9 -3.15 -25.73 -8.45
C ASP A 9 -4.16 -24.99 -9.33
N ALA A 10 -3.63 -24.13 -10.18
CA ALA A 10 -4.39 -23.37 -11.15
C ALA A 10 -3.78 -23.51 -12.55
N LYS A 11 -4.64 -23.47 -13.58
CA LYS A 11 -4.21 -23.41 -14.99
C LYS A 11 -4.67 -22.09 -15.61
N ILE A 12 -3.78 -21.45 -16.33
CA ILE A 12 -4.12 -20.31 -17.18
C ILE A 12 -4.55 -20.86 -18.53
N VAL A 13 -5.74 -20.48 -18.97
CA VAL A 13 -6.32 -20.89 -20.27
C VAL A 13 -6.74 -19.66 -21.08
N PHE A 14 -6.56 -19.78 -22.38
CA PHE A 14 -6.97 -18.78 -23.37
C PHE A 14 -8.21 -19.30 -24.09
N GLU A 15 -9.31 -18.55 -24.01
CA GLU A 15 -10.60 -18.96 -24.58
C GLU A 15 -11.41 -17.72 -24.95
N ASN A 16 -11.92 -17.66 -26.20
CA ASN A 16 -12.73 -16.56 -26.71
C ASN A 16 -12.07 -15.17 -26.49
N ASP A 17 -10.81 -15.03 -26.88
CA ASP A 17 -9.97 -13.84 -26.75
C ASP A 17 -9.77 -13.34 -25.31
N LYS A 18 -10.08 -14.19 -24.34
CA LYS A 18 -9.95 -13.89 -22.90
C LYS A 18 -9.04 -14.88 -22.20
N VAL A 19 -8.50 -14.45 -21.08
CA VAL A 19 -7.61 -15.24 -20.22
C VAL A 19 -8.33 -15.60 -18.95
N TYR A 20 -8.37 -16.88 -18.64
CA TYR A 20 -9.01 -17.40 -17.44
C TYR A 20 -8.04 -18.18 -16.57
N MET A 21 -8.28 -18.16 -15.26
CA MET A 21 -7.67 -19.04 -14.30
C MET A 21 -8.66 -20.16 -13.93
N LEU A 22 -8.32 -21.39 -14.27
CA LEU A 22 -9.09 -22.58 -13.88
C LEU A 22 -8.47 -23.20 -12.63
N LYS A 23 -9.29 -23.45 -11.62
CA LYS A 23 -8.90 -24.09 -10.35
C LYS A 23 -9.82 -25.26 -10.03
N ARG A 24 -9.30 -26.25 -9.29
CA ARG A 24 -10.10 -27.37 -8.79
C ARG A 24 -9.77 -27.63 -7.32
N CYS A 25 -10.72 -27.35 -6.45
CA CYS A 25 -10.65 -27.74 -5.05
C CYS A 25 -11.23 -29.14 -4.86
N PRO A 26 -10.61 -30.02 -4.09
CA PRO A 26 -11.17 -31.34 -3.77
C PRO A 26 -12.54 -31.27 -3.07
N GLU A 27 -12.77 -30.24 -2.26
CA GLU A 27 -14.00 -30.07 -1.47
C GLU A 27 -15.05 -29.20 -2.19
N HIS A 28 -14.61 -28.12 -2.90
CA HIS A 28 -15.52 -27.11 -3.49
C HIS A 28 -15.60 -27.16 -5.02
N GLY A 29 -14.94 -28.17 -5.63
CA GLY A 29 -15.06 -28.41 -7.06
C GLY A 29 -14.27 -27.43 -7.94
N LYS A 30 -14.79 -27.17 -9.14
CA LYS A 30 -14.14 -26.34 -10.15
C LYS A 30 -14.54 -24.88 -10.04
N SER A 31 -13.59 -23.97 -10.23
CA SER A 31 -13.85 -22.53 -10.39
C SER A 31 -13.10 -21.98 -11.60
N LYS A 32 -13.71 -21.00 -12.28
CA LYS A 32 -13.15 -20.29 -13.45
C LYS A 32 -13.25 -18.78 -13.18
N VAL A 33 -12.13 -18.09 -13.25
CA VAL A 33 -12.05 -16.63 -13.00
C VAL A 33 -11.45 -15.95 -14.21
N LEU A 34 -12.06 -14.89 -14.69
CA LEU A 34 -11.49 -14.01 -15.72
C LEU A 34 -10.32 -13.23 -15.09
N ILE A 35 -9.14 -13.25 -15.73
CA ILE A 35 -7.96 -12.50 -15.30
C ILE A 35 -7.52 -11.43 -16.31
N ALA A 36 -7.87 -11.59 -17.58
CA ALA A 36 -7.68 -10.54 -18.59
C ALA A 36 -8.68 -10.74 -19.73
N ASP A 37 -9.11 -9.66 -20.32
CA ASP A 37 -10.02 -9.62 -21.45
C ASP A 37 -9.31 -9.43 -22.81
N ASP A 38 -7.97 -9.47 -22.79
CA ASP A 38 -7.11 -9.34 -23.96
C ASP A 38 -5.91 -10.30 -23.85
N ILE A 39 -5.84 -11.30 -24.74
CA ILE A 39 -4.76 -12.29 -24.76
C ILE A 39 -3.41 -11.70 -25.19
N PRO A 40 -3.32 -10.91 -26.27
CA PRO A 40 -2.11 -10.21 -26.67
C PRO A 40 -1.51 -9.37 -25.54
N TYR A 41 -2.32 -8.55 -24.89
CA TYR A 41 -1.89 -7.76 -23.73
C TYR A 41 -1.32 -8.66 -22.62
N TYR A 42 -2.06 -9.68 -22.18
CA TYR A 42 -1.65 -10.59 -21.12
C TYR A 42 -0.33 -11.30 -21.42
N LYS A 43 -0.11 -11.70 -22.67
CA LYS A 43 1.16 -12.31 -23.09
C LYS A 43 2.29 -11.30 -23.13
N ASN A 44 2.02 -10.09 -23.59
CA ASN A 44 3.02 -9.05 -23.79
C ASN A 44 3.55 -8.45 -22.48
N ILE A 45 2.75 -8.41 -21.39
CA ILE A 45 3.21 -7.88 -20.09
C ILE A 45 4.48 -8.53 -19.58
N ARG A 46 4.74 -9.80 -19.96
CA ARG A 46 5.98 -10.52 -19.59
C ARG A 46 7.24 -9.96 -20.26
N ASN A 47 7.09 -9.23 -21.36
CA ASN A 47 8.20 -8.59 -22.06
C ASN A 47 8.70 -7.32 -21.34
N TYR A 48 7.93 -6.81 -20.39
CA TYR A 48 8.28 -5.66 -19.55
C TYR A 48 8.93 -6.07 -18.22
N ASN A 49 9.36 -7.33 -18.12
CA ASN A 49 10.10 -7.78 -16.96
C ASN A 49 11.46 -7.10 -16.91
N LYS A 50 11.66 -6.24 -15.92
CA LYS A 50 12.94 -5.56 -15.70
C LYS A 50 13.74 -6.38 -14.69
N PRO A 51 14.99 -6.78 -15.02
CA PRO A 51 15.88 -7.36 -14.03
C PRO A 51 16.00 -6.43 -12.83
N SER A 52 15.88 -6.97 -11.65
CA SER A 52 15.96 -6.23 -10.40
C SER A 52 17.21 -6.63 -9.63
N GLU A 53 17.63 -5.78 -8.71
CA GLU A 53 18.66 -6.11 -7.74
C GLU A 53 18.16 -7.19 -6.79
N THR A 54 19.07 -7.96 -6.22
CA THR A 54 18.76 -8.94 -5.18
C THR A 54 18.97 -8.34 -3.80
N PRO A 55 18.27 -8.82 -2.75
CA PRO A 55 18.49 -8.36 -1.40
C PRO A 55 19.92 -8.71 -0.93
N TYR A 56 20.46 -7.93 -0.02
CA TYR A 56 21.75 -8.22 0.60
C TYR A 56 21.71 -9.48 1.47
N LYS A 57 20.58 -9.76 2.09
CA LYS A 57 20.35 -10.94 2.92
C LYS A 57 18.99 -11.55 2.66
N PHE A 58 18.97 -12.86 2.46
CA PHE A 58 17.74 -13.63 2.35
C PHE A 58 17.29 -14.12 3.73
N ASN A 59 16.00 -13.99 4.05
CA ASN A 59 15.43 -14.40 5.33
C ASN A 59 14.72 -15.74 5.29
N THR A 60 14.29 -16.17 4.11
CA THR A 60 13.53 -17.40 3.93
C THR A 60 14.46 -18.52 3.51
N LYS A 61 14.42 -19.65 4.24
CA LYS A 61 15.10 -20.87 3.82
C LYS A 61 14.45 -21.42 2.55
N THR A 62 15.28 -21.98 1.69
CA THR A 62 14.84 -22.69 0.49
C THR A 62 15.01 -24.18 0.71
N ASP A 63 13.95 -24.84 1.19
CA ASP A 63 13.93 -26.29 1.42
C ASP A 63 13.29 -27.03 0.23
N TYR A 64 12.26 -26.45 -0.39
CA TYR A 64 11.48 -27.02 -1.49
C TYR A 64 11.45 -26.13 -2.75
N GLY A 65 12.00 -24.93 -2.67
CA GLY A 65 12.01 -23.96 -3.76
C GLY A 65 10.68 -23.25 -4.01
N CYS A 66 10.65 -22.39 -5.04
CA CYS A 66 9.47 -21.63 -5.43
C CYS A 66 8.42 -22.57 -6.07
N PRO A 67 7.14 -22.46 -5.73
CA PRO A 67 6.47 -21.46 -4.86
C PRO A 67 6.25 -21.94 -3.42
N TYR A 68 6.93 -22.99 -2.97
CA TYR A 68 6.68 -23.61 -1.67
C TYR A 68 7.26 -22.81 -0.53
N ASP A 69 8.48 -22.30 -0.70
CA ASP A 69 9.19 -21.43 0.26
C ASP A 69 9.03 -19.98 -0.18
N CYS A 70 7.78 -19.46 -0.17
CA CYS A 70 7.49 -18.11 -0.60
C CYS A 70 7.93 -17.08 0.45
N GLY A 71 8.78 -16.15 0.04
CA GLY A 71 9.30 -15.08 0.88
C GLY A 71 10.54 -14.45 0.25
N LEU A 72 11.33 -13.74 1.04
CA LEU A 72 12.60 -13.19 0.61
C LEU A 72 13.67 -14.30 0.62
N CYS A 73 13.67 -15.14 -0.40
CA CYS A 73 14.55 -16.30 -0.58
C CYS A 73 15.44 -16.14 -1.83
N PRO A 74 16.51 -16.94 -1.98
CA PRO A 74 17.39 -16.89 -3.16
C PRO A 74 16.69 -17.07 -4.51
N ASP A 75 15.56 -17.78 -4.55
CA ASP A 75 14.78 -17.99 -5.78
C ASP A 75 13.90 -16.80 -6.16
N HIS A 76 13.82 -15.77 -5.31
CA HIS A 76 12.92 -14.63 -5.54
C HIS A 76 13.43 -13.66 -6.61
N GLU A 77 14.71 -13.63 -6.91
CA GLU A 77 15.37 -12.80 -7.95
C GLU A 77 15.02 -11.30 -7.92
N GLN A 78 14.51 -10.79 -6.80
CA GLN A 78 14.11 -9.39 -6.61
C GLN A 78 14.35 -8.96 -5.17
N HIS A 79 14.71 -7.68 -4.97
CA HIS A 79 14.80 -7.06 -3.65
C HIS A 79 13.50 -6.36 -3.27
N SER A 80 13.39 -5.92 -2.02
CA SER A 80 12.24 -5.18 -1.51
C SER A 80 12.35 -3.68 -1.87
N CYS A 81 12.01 -3.32 -3.11
CA CYS A 81 12.07 -1.93 -3.58
C CYS A 81 11.11 -0.99 -2.81
N LEU A 82 10.02 -1.52 -2.28
CA LEU A 82 9.12 -0.83 -1.35
C LEU A 82 8.72 -1.77 -0.23
N THR A 83 9.02 -1.40 0.99
CA THR A 83 8.62 -2.16 2.18
C THR A 83 7.56 -1.42 2.96
N VAL A 84 6.43 -2.07 3.23
CA VAL A 84 5.32 -1.52 4.02
C VAL A 84 5.41 -2.04 5.45
N ILE A 85 5.45 -1.12 6.42
CA ILE A 85 5.40 -1.44 7.84
C ILE A 85 4.05 -1.06 8.41
N GLU A 86 3.32 -2.03 8.93
CA GLU A 86 2.06 -1.79 9.63
C GLU A 86 2.32 -1.54 11.11
N VAL A 87 2.31 -0.28 11.53
CA VAL A 87 2.60 0.13 12.92
C VAL A 87 1.39 -0.02 13.84
N THR A 88 0.20 -0.15 13.26
CA THR A 88 -1.06 -0.29 14.00
C THR A 88 -2.12 -1.01 13.17
N ASP A 89 -2.94 -1.82 13.83
CA ASP A 89 -4.14 -2.41 13.22
C ASP A 89 -5.35 -1.47 13.39
N ARG A 90 -5.26 -0.44 14.26
CA ARG A 90 -6.33 0.52 14.53
C ARG A 90 -6.42 1.60 13.46
N CYS A 91 -7.64 2.04 13.18
CA CYS A 91 -7.93 3.15 12.27
C CYS A 91 -9.01 4.04 12.86
N ASN A 92 -9.04 5.32 12.49
CA ASN A 92 -10.11 6.26 12.82
C ASN A 92 -11.25 6.26 11.80
N LEU A 93 -11.21 5.33 10.81
CA LEU A 93 -12.25 5.06 9.83
C LEU A 93 -12.67 3.58 9.88
N THR A 94 -13.80 3.26 9.24
CA THR A 94 -14.35 1.91 9.06
C THR A 94 -14.68 1.71 7.57
N CYS A 95 -13.63 1.69 6.75
CA CYS A 95 -13.80 1.60 5.29
C CYS A 95 -14.38 0.24 4.87
N PRO A 96 -15.49 0.19 4.11
CA PRO A 96 -16.04 -1.07 3.60
C PRO A 96 -15.04 -1.88 2.77
N THR A 97 -14.12 -1.20 2.06
CA THR A 97 -13.11 -1.83 1.20
C THR A 97 -11.77 -2.08 1.91
N CYS A 98 -11.71 -1.98 3.25
CA CYS A 98 -10.46 -2.16 3.98
C CYS A 98 -10.02 -3.63 3.97
N TYR A 99 -8.93 -3.95 3.26
CA TYR A 99 -8.39 -5.31 3.20
C TYR A 99 -7.91 -5.84 4.56
N ALA A 100 -7.48 -4.93 5.46
CA ALA A 100 -7.01 -5.27 6.81
C ALA A 100 -8.13 -5.33 7.85
N GLY A 101 -9.35 -4.93 7.50
CA GLY A 101 -10.48 -4.85 8.44
C GLY A 101 -10.24 -3.89 9.60
N SER A 102 -9.37 -2.91 9.44
CA SER A 102 -9.02 -1.94 10.48
C SER A 102 -10.20 -1.07 10.87
N SER A 103 -10.33 -0.78 12.17
CA SER A 103 -11.40 0.06 12.70
C SER A 103 -11.00 0.73 14.02
N PRO A 104 -11.80 1.66 14.57
CA PRO A 104 -11.53 2.26 15.87
C PRO A 104 -11.52 1.28 17.05
N THR A 105 -12.22 0.17 16.91
CA THR A 105 -12.42 -0.82 17.99
C THR A 105 -11.65 -2.11 17.81
N TYR A 106 -11.02 -2.31 16.66
CA TYR A 106 -10.30 -3.55 16.34
C TYR A 106 -8.79 -3.37 16.37
N GLY A 107 -8.08 -4.40 16.83
CA GLY A 107 -6.63 -4.48 16.80
C GLY A 107 -5.90 -3.67 17.88
N ARG A 108 -4.61 -3.53 17.72
CA ARG A 108 -3.73 -2.85 18.67
C ARG A 108 -2.71 -1.95 17.96
N HIS A 109 -2.12 -1.05 18.70
CA HIS A 109 -0.86 -0.41 18.31
C HIS A 109 0.30 -1.37 18.60
N ARG A 110 1.25 -1.51 17.68
CA ARG A 110 2.50 -2.23 17.95
C ARG A 110 3.35 -1.39 18.89
N THR A 111 4.13 -2.03 19.71
CA THR A 111 5.07 -1.30 20.57
C THR A 111 6.20 -0.68 19.74
N LEU A 112 6.81 0.38 20.26
CA LEU A 112 7.94 1.02 19.58
C LEU A 112 9.10 0.02 19.34
N ASP A 113 9.34 -0.91 20.26
CA ASP A 113 10.40 -1.93 20.14
C ASP A 113 10.08 -2.97 19.05
N GLU A 114 8.81 -3.38 18.91
CA GLU A 114 8.38 -4.22 17.77
C GLU A 114 8.64 -3.51 16.44
N ILE A 115 8.30 -2.22 16.35
CA ILE A 115 8.48 -1.42 15.14
C ILE A 115 9.96 -1.22 14.81
N LYS A 116 10.79 -0.93 15.82
CA LYS A 116 12.24 -0.85 15.64
C LYS A 116 12.81 -2.15 15.10
N THR A 117 12.40 -3.30 15.66
CA THR A 117 12.82 -4.62 15.18
C THR A 117 12.45 -4.85 13.72
N MET A 118 11.25 -4.40 13.28
CA MET A 118 10.84 -4.48 11.88
C MET A 118 11.74 -3.61 10.99
N LEU A 119 12.00 -2.36 11.38
CA LEU A 119 12.86 -1.43 10.65
C LEU A 119 14.31 -1.93 10.55
N ASP A 120 14.86 -2.44 11.65
CA ASP A 120 16.20 -3.02 11.68
C ASP A 120 16.33 -4.25 10.77
N THR A 121 15.26 -5.07 10.71
CA THR A 121 15.21 -6.23 9.83
C THR A 121 15.28 -5.81 8.36
N ILE A 122 14.58 -4.73 7.98
CA ILE A 122 14.62 -4.20 6.61
C ILE A 122 16.04 -3.74 6.25
N VAL A 123 16.67 -2.96 7.14
CA VAL A 123 18.05 -2.49 6.94
C VAL A 123 19.04 -3.65 6.87
N LEU A 124 18.85 -4.69 7.71
CA LEU A 124 19.67 -5.89 7.66
C LEU A 124 19.59 -6.60 6.29
N ASN A 125 18.41 -6.59 5.67
CA ASN A 125 18.18 -7.27 4.40
C ASN A 125 18.65 -6.47 3.18
N GLU A 126 18.42 -5.15 3.20
CA GLU A 126 18.63 -4.29 2.03
C GLU A 126 19.86 -3.38 2.16
N LYS A 127 20.46 -3.23 3.35
CA LYS A 127 21.47 -2.24 3.74
C LYS A 127 20.96 -0.80 3.66
N GLU A 128 20.59 -0.35 2.48
CA GLU A 128 20.06 0.97 2.17
C GLU A 128 18.70 0.78 1.47
N PRO A 129 17.61 0.54 2.23
CA PRO A 129 16.28 0.34 1.66
C PRO A 129 15.87 1.54 0.79
N ASP A 130 15.33 1.27 -0.40
CA ASP A 130 14.91 2.32 -1.33
C ASP A 130 13.73 3.11 -0.76
N VAL A 131 12.64 2.42 -0.46
CA VAL A 131 11.43 3.04 0.08
C VAL A 131 10.90 2.24 1.25
N VAL A 132 10.65 2.90 2.38
CA VAL A 132 9.91 2.35 3.50
C VAL A 132 8.64 3.16 3.73
N GLN A 133 7.50 2.50 3.73
CA GLN A 133 6.21 3.11 3.95
C GLN A 133 5.68 2.78 5.35
N ILE A 134 5.51 3.80 6.17
CA ILE A 134 4.82 3.68 7.46
C ILE A 134 3.32 3.63 7.21
N SER A 135 2.70 2.52 7.57
CA SER A 135 1.32 2.16 7.24
C SER A 135 0.63 1.44 8.41
N GLY A 136 -0.48 0.78 8.12
CA GLY A 136 -1.33 0.06 9.06
C GLY A 136 -2.79 0.43 8.84
N GLY A 137 -3.58 0.52 9.93
CA GLY A 137 -4.91 1.11 9.85
C GLY A 137 -4.79 2.60 9.53
N GLU A 138 -4.48 3.42 10.55
CA GLU A 138 -4.09 4.83 10.38
C GLU A 138 -2.87 5.14 11.26
N PRO A 139 -1.68 5.27 10.70
CA PRO A 139 -0.44 5.48 11.47
C PRO A 139 -0.45 6.73 12.35
N THR A 140 -1.11 7.80 11.91
CA THR A 140 -1.10 9.08 12.62
C THR A 140 -1.83 9.07 13.97
N ILE A 141 -2.60 8.02 14.26
CA ILE A 141 -3.23 7.84 15.59
C ILE A 141 -2.35 7.02 16.56
N HIS A 142 -1.19 6.54 16.11
CA HIS A 142 -0.28 5.81 16.98
C HIS A 142 0.26 6.73 18.09
N PRO A 143 0.27 6.32 19.36
CA PRO A 143 0.75 7.16 20.47
C PRO A 143 2.22 7.58 20.29
N ASP A 144 3.08 6.70 19.78
CA ASP A 144 4.51 6.92 19.58
C ASP A 144 4.84 7.35 18.14
N PHE A 145 3.87 7.93 17.40
CA PHE A 145 4.00 8.20 15.97
C PHE A 145 5.30 8.94 15.60
N PHE A 146 5.61 10.03 16.29
CA PHE A 146 6.84 10.79 15.98
C PHE A 146 8.11 10.05 16.38
N ALA A 147 8.10 9.29 17.47
CA ALA A 147 9.24 8.45 17.84
C ALA A 147 9.53 7.36 16.78
N ILE A 148 8.49 6.87 16.12
CA ILE A 148 8.61 5.94 14.99
C ILE A 148 9.29 6.64 13.80
N LEU A 149 8.84 7.84 13.43
CA LEU A 149 9.44 8.61 12.35
C LEU A 149 10.89 9.00 12.66
N ASP A 150 11.17 9.44 13.89
CA ASP A 150 12.52 9.77 14.34
C ASP A 150 13.46 8.59 14.19
N TYR A 151 13.02 7.40 14.62
CA TYR A 151 13.80 6.18 14.47
C TYR A 151 14.01 5.80 12.99
N ALA A 152 12.96 5.80 12.20
CA ALA A 152 13.05 5.48 10.77
C ALA A 152 14.01 6.43 10.03
N LYS A 153 13.98 7.74 10.33
CA LYS A 153 14.89 8.74 9.74
C LYS A 153 16.33 8.63 10.24
N SER A 154 16.57 7.97 11.36
CA SER A 154 17.94 7.69 11.86
C SER A 154 18.60 6.52 11.13
N LEU A 155 17.84 5.73 10.36
CA LEU A 155 18.31 4.59 9.60
C LEU A 155 18.68 4.99 8.15
N PRO A 156 19.51 4.20 7.44
CA PRO A 156 19.91 4.49 6.06
C PRO A 156 18.81 4.19 5.03
N ILE A 157 17.59 4.64 5.30
CA ILE A 157 16.44 4.54 4.41
C ILE A 157 16.49 5.70 3.43
N ARG A 158 16.52 5.42 2.11
CA ARG A 158 16.63 6.46 1.08
C ARG A 158 15.39 7.33 0.99
N HIS A 159 14.21 6.73 1.11
CA HIS A 159 12.95 7.45 1.04
C HIS A 159 11.92 6.89 2.03
N LEU A 160 11.37 7.76 2.88
CA LEU A 160 10.35 7.39 3.85
C LEU A 160 8.99 7.94 3.44
N MET A 161 7.97 7.08 3.41
CA MET A 161 6.60 7.46 3.08
C MET A 161 5.68 7.28 4.28
N LEU A 162 4.72 8.18 4.43
CA LEU A 162 3.62 8.07 5.38
C LEU A 162 2.31 7.82 4.65
N ASN A 163 1.75 6.61 4.77
CA ASN A 163 0.42 6.30 4.27
C ASN A 163 -0.66 6.75 5.25
N THR A 164 -1.53 7.66 4.83
CA THR A 164 -2.53 8.25 5.73
C THR A 164 -3.82 8.61 5.00
N ASN A 165 -4.94 8.58 5.72
CA ASN A 165 -6.22 9.11 5.25
C ASN A 165 -6.31 10.65 5.32
N GLY A 166 -5.31 11.32 5.88
CA GLY A 166 -5.19 12.77 5.90
C GLY A 166 -6.00 13.52 6.97
N ILE A 167 -6.85 12.84 7.74
CA ILE A 167 -7.74 13.49 8.70
C ILE A 167 -6.96 14.33 9.73
N LYS A 168 -5.86 13.81 10.26
CA LYS A 168 -5.05 14.51 11.25
C LYS A 168 -4.30 15.70 10.62
N ILE A 169 -3.80 15.54 9.40
CA ILE A 169 -3.15 16.62 8.65
C ILE A 169 -4.12 17.78 8.39
N ALA A 170 -5.37 17.46 8.04
CA ALA A 170 -6.40 18.47 7.81
C ALA A 170 -6.78 19.26 9.09
N LYS A 171 -6.91 18.55 10.22
CA LYS A 171 -7.43 19.12 11.47
C LYS A 171 -6.39 19.77 12.37
N ASP A 172 -5.11 19.41 12.22
CA ASP A 172 -4.02 19.84 13.10
C ASP A 172 -2.84 20.40 12.28
N LYS A 173 -2.83 21.73 12.12
CA LYS A 173 -1.75 22.42 11.39
C LYS A 173 -0.38 22.28 12.05
N GLU A 174 -0.31 22.18 13.37
CA GLU A 174 0.96 21.99 14.08
C GLU A 174 1.51 20.58 13.86
N PHE A 175 0.63 19.59 13.79
CA PHE A 175 1.01 18.23 13.37
C PHE A 175 1.58 18.23 11.94
N ALA A 176 0.91 18.91 11.00
CA ALA A 176 1.39 19.03 9.61
C ALA A 176 2.76 19.73 9.55
N LYS A 177 2.97 20.82 10.32
CA LYS A 177 4.28 21.49 10.40
C LYS A 177 5.39 20.59 10.94
N LYS A 178 5.10 19.73 11.93
CA LYS A 178 6.07 18.76 12.42
C LYS A 178 6.46 17.75 11.34
N LEU A 179 5.52 17.31 10.50
CA LEU A 179 5.83 16.42 9.37
C LEU A 179 6.82 17.04 8.39
N LYS A 180 6.76 18.36 8.15
CA LYS A 180 7.73 19.06 7.30
C LYS A 180 9.17 18.93 7.81
N GLY A 181 9.37 18.78 9.11
CA GLY A 181 10.70 18.58 9.71
C GLY A 181 11.40 17.29 9.27
N TYR A 182 10.68 16.33 8.68
CA TYR A 182 11.26 15.08 8.17
C TYR A 182 11.73 15.17 6.72
N ALA A 183 11.42 16.23 5.98
CA ALA A 183 11.97 16.48 4.65
C ALA A 183 13.49 16.80 4.75
N PRO A 184 14.32 16.53 3.72
CA PRO A 184 13.99 15.86 2.46
C PRO A 184 13.79 14.33 2.61
N ASP A 185 13.52 13.66 1.50
CA ASP A 185 13.35 12.19 1.44
C ASP A 185 12.22 11.68 2.36
N PHE A 186 11.16 12.49 2.45
CA PHE A 186 9.93 12.17 3.16
C PHE A 186 8.71 12.62 2.35
N GLU A 187 7.72 11.75 2.22
CA GLU A 187 6.54 11.95 1.39
C GLU A 187 5.27 11.49 2.09
N ILE A 188 4.18 12.22 1.84
CA ILE A 188 2.84 11.83 2.25
C ILE A 188 2.17 11.02 1.13
N TYR A 189 1.79 9.79 1.42
CA TYR A 189 1.01 8.91 0.58
C TYR A 189 -0.46 9.04 0.99
N LEU A 190 -1.15 10.03 0.38
CA LEU A 190 -2.45 10.51 0.81
C LEU A 190 -3.59 9.81 0.07
N GLN A 191 -4.48 9.15 0.78
CA GLN A 191 -5.71 8.60 0.20
C GLN A 191 -6.59 9.68 -0.39
N PHE A 192 -6.92 9.58 -1.69
CA PHE A 192 -7.72 10.58 -2.39
C PHE A 192 -9.00 10.04 -3.03
N ASP A 193 -8.98 8.95 -3.74
CA ASP A 193 -10.04 8.16 -4.40
C ASP A 193 -11.01 8.89 -5.35
N SER A 194 -11.63 10.01 -4.97
CA SER A 194 -12.70 10.65 -5.74
C SER A 194 -12.99 12.07 -5.27
N PHE A 195 -13.63 12.87 -6.12
CA PHE A 195 -14.24 14.16 -5.78
C PHE A 195 -15.72 14.01 -5.37
N GLU A 196 -16.32 12.84 -5.55
CA GLU A 196 -17.74 12.60 -5.30
C GLU A 196 -17.96 11.95 -3.91
N ASN A 197 -18.80 12.58 -3.09
CA ASN A 197 -19.12 12.07 -1.75
C ASN A 197 -19.79 10.69 -1.77
N SER A 198 -20.60 10.41 -2.78
CA SER A 198 -21.22 9.10 -2.97
C SER A 198 -20.19 7.98 -3.10
N VAL A 199 -19.14 8.22 -3.89
CA VAL A 199 -18.01 7.30 -4.07
C VAL A 199 -17.21 7.14 -2.78
N LEU A 200 -16.93 8.26 -2.09
CA LEU A 200 -16.22 8.22 -0.81
C LEU A 200 -16.99 7.48 0.26
N GLN A 201 -18.31 7.64 0.30
CA GLN A 201 -19.17 6.90 1.21
C GLN A 201 -19.15 5.39 0.93
N GLU A 202 -19.12 4.99 -0.36
CA GLU A 202 -19.05 3.58 -0.73
C GLU A 202 -17.67 2.97 -0.44
N LEU A 203 -16.57 3.67 -0.75
CA LEU A 203 -15.22 3.15 -0.57
C LEU A 203 -14.69 3.31 0.86
N ARG A 204 -15.07 4.39 1.56
CA ARG A 204 -14.47 4.78 2.85
C ARG A 204 -15.47 4.82 4.02
N GLY A 205 -16.77 4.75 3.73
CA GLY A 205 -17.82 4.83 4.75
C GLY A 205 -17.98 6.23 5.37
N ALA A 206 -17.42 7.27 4.74
CA ALA A 206 -17.43 8.63 5.25
C ALA A 206 -17.33 9.67 4.13
N ASP A 207 -17.89 10.86 4.37
CA ASP A 207 -17.62 12.04 3.56
C ASP A 207 -16.28 12.65 3.96
N LEU A 208 -15.32 12.62 3.04
CA LEU A 208 -13.96 13.07 3.29
C LEU A 208 -13.52 14.21 2.35
N ASN A 209 -14.39 14.76 1.50
CA ASN A 209 -13.98 15.74 0.51
C ASN A 209 -13.37 16.99 1.13
N GLU A 210 -14.04 17.63 2.09
CA GLU A 210 -13.53 18.81 2.74
C GLU A 210 -12.26 18.52 3.56
N ILE A 211 -12.20 17.33 4.18
CA ILE A 211 -11.00 16.87 4.89
C ILE A 211 -9.81 16.75 3.95
N ARG A 212 -10.00 16.17 2.76
CA ARG A 212 -8.93 15.98 1.77
C ARG A 212 -8.46 17.28 1.18
N LYS A 213 -9.39 18.19 0.84
CA LYS A 213 -9.05 19.55 0.38
C LYS A 213 -8.20 20.26 1.43
N GLN A 214 -8.65 20.29 2.68
CA GLN A 214 -7.91 20.95 3.75
C GLN A 214 -6.55 20.30 4.02
N ALA A 215 -6.44 18.95 3.91
CA ALA A 215 -5.16 18.28 4.04
C ALA A 215 -4.18 18.70 2.93
N ILE A 216 -4.66 18.75 1.67
CA ILE A 216 -3.85 19.18 0.53
C ILE A 216 -3.46 20.67 0.65
N GLU A 217 -4.37 21.54 1.07
CA GLU A 217 -4.05 22.94 1.33
C GLU A 217 -2.92 23.08 2.37
N ASN A 218 -3.03 22.37 3.49
CA ASN A 218 -1.99 22.38 4.53
C ASN A 218 -0.65 21.84 4.01
N LEU A 219 -0.66 20.79 3.18
CA LEU A 219 0.54 20.21 2.57
C LEU A 219 1.16 21.14 1.53
N ASN A 220 0.34 21.82 0.70
CA ASN A 220 0.77 22.85 -0.25
C ASN A 220 1.43 24.06 0.44
N GLU A 221 0.84 24.55 1.54
CA GLU A 221 1.42 25.65 2.33
C GLU A 221 2.83 25.29 2.84
N LEU A 222 3.05 24.02 3.15
CA LEU A 222 4.32 23.51 3.68
C LEU A 222 5.29 23.06 2.59
N ASN A 223 4.86 22.99 1.32
CA ASN A 223 5.63 22.40 0.22
C ASN A 223 6.18 21.02 0.61
N LEU A 224 5.30 20.15 1.11
CA LEU A 224 5.63 18.79 1.53
C LEU A 224 5.20 17.80 0.46
N SER A 225 6.15 17.02 -0.07
CA SER A 225 5.93 16.06 -1.14
C SER A 225 4.74 15.13 -0.85
N THR A 226 3.84 15.00 -1.81
CA THR A 226 2.58 14.25 -1.64
C THR A 226 2.22 13.47 -2.90
N THR A 227 1.95 12.18 -2.72
CA THR A 227 1.36 11.31 -3.75
C THR A 227 -0.11 11.08 -3.44
N LEU A 228 -1.00 11.37 -4.41
CA LEU A 228 -2.42 11.06 -4.32
C LEU A 228 -2.69 9.59 -4.65
N VAL A 229 -3.32 8.88 -3.74
CA VAL A 229 -3.59 7.44 -3.85
C VAL A 229 -5.04 7.18 -4.14
N VAL A 230 -5.32 6.48 -5.22
CA VAL A 230 -6.68 6.19 -5.68
C VAL A 230 -6.95 4.70 -5.68
N THR A 231 -7.97 4.28 -4.95
CA THR A 231 -8.56 2.95 -5.11
C THR A 231 -9.52 3.00 -6.28
N LEU A 232 -9.08 2.51 -7.43
CA LEU A 232 -9.87 2.54 -8.65
C LEU A 232 -10.83 1.35 -8.72
N GLN A 233 -12.12 1.64 -8.89
CA GLN A 233 -13.17 0.65 -9.07
C GLN A 233 -13.94 0.93 -10.36
N LYS A 234 -13.94 -0.05 -11.28
CA LYS A 234 -14.64 0.05 -12.57
C LYS A 234 -16.13 0.28 -12.37
N GLY A 235 -16.65 1.31 -13.04
CA GLY A 235 -18.06 1.71 -12.97
C GLY A 235 -18.43 2.54 -11.74
N LEU A 236 -17.47 2.83 -10.84
CA LEU A 236 -17.67 3.66 -9.67
C LEU A 236 -16.92 5.00 -9.80
N ASN A 237 -15.61 4.99 -9.95
CA ASN A 237 -14.77 6.19 -10.02
C ASN A 237 -13.74 6.18 -11.17
N ASP A 238 -13.77 5.21 -12.05
CA ASP A 238 -12.87 5.10 -13.19
C ASP A 238 -13.02 6.27 -14.21
N HIS A 239 -14.19 6.90 -14.25
CA HIS A 239 -14.46 8.10 -15.03
C HIS A 239 -13.77 9.38 -14.50
N GLU A 240 -13.33 9.38 -13.22
CA GLU A 240 -12.70 10.55 -12.60
C GLU A 240 -11.16 10.57 -12.74
N ILE A 241 -10.53 9.49 -13.21
CA ILE A 241 -9.06 9.35 -13.15
C ILE A 241 -8.32 10.49 -13.86
N GLY A 242 -8.82 10.91 -15.02
CA GLY A 242 -8.24 12.05 -15.77
C GLY A 242 -8.31 13.36 -14.98
N LYS A 243 -9.45 13.62 -14.33
CA LYS A 243 -9.66 14.79 -13.49
C LYS A 243 -8.78 14.77 -12.22
N ILE A 244 -8.58 13.60 -11.64
CA ILE A 244 -7.70 13.45 -10.48
C ILE A 244 -6.24 13.71 -10.86
N ILE A 245 -5.79 13.21 -12.01
CA ILE A 245 -4.44 13.47 -12.52
C ILE A 245 -4.26 14.97 -12.80
N GLU A 246 -5.21 15.60 -13.49
CA GLU A 246 -5.16 17.05 -13.77
C GLU A 246 -5.09 17.86 -12.46
N PHE A 247 -5.93 17.51 -11.49
CA PHE A 247 -5.91 18.14 -10.18
C PHE A 247 -4.55 17.98 -9.47
N ALA A 248 -3.98 16.76 -9.47
CA ALA A 248 -2.68 16.49 -8.86
C ALA A 248 -1.56 17.35 -9.48
N LEU A 249 -1.55 17.48 -10.81
CA LEU A 249 -0.54 18.28 -11.53
C LEU A 249 -0.63 19.79 -11.24
N GLN A 250 -1.74 20.27 -10.71
CA GLN A 250 -1.94 21.67 -10.33
C GLN A 250 -1.49 21.97 -8.89
N GLN A 251 -1.18 20.94 -8.10
CA GLN A 251 -0.74 21.14 -6.72
C GLN A 251 0.74 21.55 -6.66
N LYS A 252 1.14 22.12 -5.53
CA LYS A 252 2.53 22.57 -5.29
C LYS A 252 3.34 21.55 -4.51
N CYS A 253 2.66 20.59 -3.88
CA CYS A 253 3.28 19.56 -3.02
C CYS A 253 3.45 18.21 -3.72
#